data_92bcd8d6c53f6a3f16178a99d72ffed8
#
_entry.id   92bcd8d6c53f6a3f16178a99d72ffed8
#
_cell.length_a   1.000
_cell.length_b   1.000
_cell.length_c   1.000
_cell.angle_alpha   90.00
_cell.angle_beta   90.00
_cell.angle_gamma   90.00
#
_symmetry.space_group_name_H-M   'P 1'
#
loop_
_entity.id
_entity.type
_entity.pdbx_description
1 polymer ?
#
loop_
_entity_poly.entity_id
_entity_poly.type
_entity_poly.pdbx_seq_one_letter_code
_entity_poly.pdbx_strand_id
1 'polypeptide(L)'
;MICKKANLDTALAAVSEGLTPNSYVILATTVTLHVADGNLYLITEPDDGEVWYSAKVGTTTEAFPTVSVDGAKFSKAISYCDDTVELTTTADSLLIKNAKGTLKLPILVDDLGNNAAHEFYTKTGTQLVVSHLNQLKMLCNTLSKTMDSIAERCLYTDSECSFATDEVNISKGDSLVSTPILLSARMISYCAKHADVQIFDAGADYFWFVSEETGSAARFSKVFQDFIPQFPLDSLKAEFANDIQHSVTVDMKSFLNSMQFLAIVADSANDYSVTVSQETPDKLILKCADSVQEIPCTSVKGEGPWSIEVDCLSANSRFAAYDGVVQLDVYESQLACVGPVTTSIGLII
;
A
#
# COMPACT_ATOMS: atom_id res chain seq x y z
N MET A 1 32.52 5.36 14.07
CA MET A 1 32.04 4.53 12.93
C MET A 1 31.82 5.42 11.72
N ILE A 2 32.29 4.99 10.55
CA ILE A 2 32.19 5.76 9.31
C ILE A 2 31.16 5.11 8.39
N CYS A 3 30.19 5.89 7.92
CA CYS A 3 29.11 5.45 7.03
C CYS A 3 29.11 6.23 5.74
N LYS A 4 28.69 5.62 4.63
CA LYS A 4 28.35 6.35 3.41
C LYS A 4 26.98 7.03 3.59
N LYS A 5 26.90 8.30 3.23
CA LYS A 5 25.63 9.06 3.29
C LYS A 5 24.50 8.36 2.53
N ALA A 6 24.79 7.91 1.31
CA ALA A 6 23.79 7.22 0.49
C ALA A 6 23.16 6.00 1.18
N ASN A 7 23.95 5.24 1.96
CA ASN A 7 23.42 4.10 2.72
C ASN A 7 22.53 4.55 3.88
N LEU A 8 22.91 5.64 4.57
CA LEU A 8 22.08 6.23 5.63
C LEU A 8 20.77 6.79 5.05
N ASP A 9 20.82 7.48 3.92
CA ASP A 9 19.62 8.00 3.25
C ASP A 9 18.67 6.87 2.84
N THR A 10 19.20 5.79 2.25
CA THR A 10 18.40 4.61 1.88
C THR A 10 17.76 3.96 3.11
N ALA A 11 18.54 3.75 4.18
CA ALA A 11 18.03 3.14 5.40
C ALA A 11 16.99 4.04 6.10
N LEU A 12 17.21 5.37 6.14
CA LEU A 12 16.25 6.34 6.68
C LEU A 12 14.93 6.33 5.88
N ALA A 13 15.01 6.27 4.56
CA ALA A 13 13.82 6.20 3.71
C ALA A 13 13.01 4.92 4.01
N ALA A 14 13.69 3.78 4.18
CA ALA A 14 13.06 2.50 4.47
C ALA A 14 12.34 2.47 5.84
N VAL A 15 12.89 3.15 6.85
CA VAL A 15 12.30 3.18 8.21
C VAL A 15 11.43 4.41 8.48
N SER A 16 11.29 5.31 7.53
CA SER A 16 10.58 6.59 7.73
C SER A 16 9.10 6.44 8.10
N GLU A 17 8.46 5.35 7.70
CA GLU A 17 7.06 5.07 8.04
C GLU A 17 6.83 4.78 9.51
N GLY A 18 7.86 4.36 10.24
CA GLY A 18 7.81 4.18 11.67
C GLY A 18 8.02 5.47 12.47
N LEU A 19 8.27 6.61 11.81
CA LEU A 19 8.39 7.90 12.49
C LEU A 19 7.05 8.64 12.45
N THR A 20 6.51 8.93 13.62
CA THR A 20 5.30 9.76 13.78
C THR A 20 5.72 11.13 14.33
N PRO A 21 6.03 12.12 13.46
CA PRO A 21 6.41 13.46 13.91
C PRO A 21 5.31 14.06 14.78
N ASN A 22 5.70 14.71 15.89
CA ASN A 22 4.79 15.31 16.85
C ASN A 22 3.93 14.32 17.68
N SER A 23 4.26 13.02 17.69
CA SER A 23 3.67 12.10 18.65
C SER A 23 4.09 12.47 20.11
N TYR A 24 3.21 12.23 21.05
CA TYR A 24 3.53 12.31 22.49
C TYR A 24 4.28 11.06 22.97
N VAL A 25 4.31 9.99 22.17
CA VAL A 25 5.07 8.77 22.43
C VAL A 25 6.49 8.98 21.94
N ILE A 26 7.45 9.01 22.83
CA ILE A 26 8.87 9.30 22.51
C ILE A 26 9.39 8.29 21.47
N LEU A 27 9.12 7.00 21.62
CA LEU A 27 9.55 5.96 20.68
C LEU A 27 9.13 6.27 19.25
N ALA A 28 7.90 6.71 19.05
CA ALA A 28 7.36 7.02 17.73
C ALA A 28 8.03 8.21 17.04
N THR A 29 8.78 9.01 17.79
CA THR A 29 9.56 10.15 17.26
C THR A 29 11.04 9.82 17.07
N THR A 30 11.49 8.64 17.48
CA THR A 30 12.91 8.29 17.53
C THR A 30 13.33 7.39 16.36
N VAL A 31 14.60 7.53 16.00
CA VAL A 31 15.35 6.51 15.28
C VAL A 31 16.40 5.92 16.20
N THR A 32 16.42 4.61 16.28
CA THR A 32 17.42 3.87 17.06
C THR A 32 18.51 3.35 16.13
N LEU A 33 19.77 3.64 16.50
CA LEU A 33 20.95 3.11 15.84
C LEU A 33 21.44 1.90 16.67
N HIS A 34 21.57 0.76 16.03
CA HIS A 34 21.98 -0.47 16.70
C HIS A 34 22.94 -1.27 15.83
N VAL A 35 23.97 -1.83 16.47
CA VAL A 35 24.93 -2.73 15.80
C VAL A 35 24.67 -4.17 16.24
N ALA A 36 24.38 -5.02 15.28
CA ALA A 36 24.26 -6.46 15.48
C ALA A 36 24.92 -7.22 14.32
N ASP A 37 25.53 -8.35 14.63
CA ASP A 37 26.18 -9.24 13.65
C ASP A 37 27.10 -8.51 12.66
N GLY A 38 27.85 -7.52 13.17
CA GLY A 38 28.74 -6.70 12.36
C GLY A 38 28.06 -5.76 11.37
N ASN A 39 26.81 -5.41 11.60
CA ASN A 39 26.06 -4.45 10.78
C ASN A 39 25.44 -3.35 11.64
N LEU A 40 25.40 -2.12 11.10
CA LEU A 40 24.61 -1.05 11.67
C LEU A 40 23.19 -1.09 11.07
N TYR A 41 22.21 -0.99 11.95
CA TYR A 41 20.79 -0.89 11.58
C TYR A 41 20.19 0.41 12.11
N LEU A 42 19.24 0.97 11.37
CA LEU A 42 18.30 1.98 11.84
C LEU A 42 16.96 1.29 12.13
N ILE A 43 16.33 1.65 13.25
CA ILE A 43 15.08 1.03 13.70
C ILE A 43 14.12 2.14 14.12
N THR A 44 12.85 1.99 13.73
CA THR A 44 11.76 2.89 14.14
C THR A 44 10.52 2.08 14.51
N GLU A 45 9.71 2.64 15.40
CA GLU A 45 8.45 2.06 15.86
C GLU A 45 7.41 3.17 15.93
N PRO A 46 6.29 3.08 15.19
CA PRO A 46 5.21 4.05 15.32
C PRO A 46 4.51 3.96 16.69
N ASP A 47 3.66 4.94 16.99
CA ASP A 47 3.00 5.11 18.29
C ASP A 47 1.97 4.02 18.66
N ASP A 48 1.52 3.23 17.67
CA ASP A 48 0.60 2.12 17.91
C ASP A 48 1.28 0.82 18.37
N GLY A 49 2.61 0.73 18.28
CA GLY A 49 3.38 -0.46 18.68
C GLY A 49 3.10 -1.72 17.85
N GLU A 50 2.30 -1.62 16.78
CA GLU A 50 1.90 -2.76 15.95
C GLU A 50 2.92 -3.11 14.88
N VAL A 51 3.79 -2.17 14.56
CA VAL A 51 4.74 -2.31 13.45
C VAL A 51 6.12 -1.85 13.87
N TRP A 52 7.15 -2.59 13.47
CA TRP A 52 8.54 -2.18 13.60
C TRP A 52 9.21 -2.17 12.23
N TYR A 53 9.97 -1.14 11.96
CA TYR A 53 10.76 -1.04 10.73
C TYR A 53 12.23 -1.08 11.06
N SER A 54 13.00 -1.85 10.32
CA SER A 54 14.47 -1.88 10.42
C SER A 54 15.10 -1.82 9.03
N ALA A 55 16.23 -1.17 8.92
CA ALA A 55 17.01 -1.16 7.69
C ALA A 55 18.50 -1.18 7.97
N LYS A 56 19.23 -1.98 7.21
CA LYS A 56 20.67 -2.10 7.27
C LYS A 56 21.33 -0.90 6.59
N VAL A 57 22.21 -0.23 7.31
CA VAL A 57 23.05 0.87 6.77
C VAL A 57 24.32 0.31 6.12
N GLY A 58 24.95 -0.68 6.74
CA GLY A 58 26.18 -1.27 6.24
C GLY A 58 26.91 -2.09 7.30
N THR A 59 28.02 -2.70 6.89
CA THR A 59 28.88 -3.48 7.79
C THR A 59 29.78 -2.57 8.62
N THR A 60 30.04 -2.95 9.87
CA THR A 60 30.99 -2.27 10.76
C THR A 60 31.73 -3.29 11.60
N THR A 61 32.99 -3.03 11.88
CA THR A 61 33.80 -3.77 12.84
C THR A 61 33.96 -3.04 14.17
N GLU A 62 33.41 -1.82 14.26
CA GLU A 62 33.52 -0.98 15.45
C GLU A 62 32.39 -1.30 16.42
N ALA A 63 32.72 -1.40 17.70
CA ALA A 63 31.72 -1.44 18.77
C ALA A 63 30.99 -0.09 18.82
N PHE A 64 29.68 -0.11 18.74
CA PHE A 64 28.84 1.05 18.81
C PHE A 64 27.66 0.76 19.75
N PRO A 65 27.44 1.57 20.78
CA PRO A 65 26.34 1.34 21.70
C PRO A 65 25.00 1.58 20.99
N THR A 66 23.96 0.89 21.41
CA THR A 66 22.60 1.19 20.97
C THR A 66 22.20 2.57 21.48
N VAL A 67 21.77 3.44 20.59
CA VAL A 67 21.36 4.80 20.93
C VAL A 67 20.12 5.21 20.17
N SER A 68 19.18 5.87 20.86
CA SER A 68 17.97 6.44 20.24
C SER A 68 18.09 7.96 20.23
N VAL A 69 17.77 8.57 19.10
CA VAL A 69 17.80 10.00 18.90
C VAL A 69 16.53 10.46 18.18
N ASP A 70 16.23 11.76 18.26
CA ASP A 70 15.12 12.37 17.51
C ASP A 70 15.27 12.09 16.01
N GLY A 71 14.32 11.34 15.44
CA GLY A 71 14.38 10.85 14.06
C GLY A 71 14.33 11.97 13.03
N ALA A 72 13.51 13.00 13.28
CA ALA A 72 13.39 14.13 12.36
C ALA A 72 14.69 14.97 12.33
N LYS A 73 15.30 15.19 13.52
CA LYS A 73 16.58 15.90 13.60
C LYS A 73 17.72 15.08 13.01
N PHE A 74 17.73 13.77 13.26
CA PHE A 74 18.74 12.87 12.67
C PHE A 74 18.63 12.86 11.15
N SER A 75 17.46 12.66 10.60
CA SER A 75 17.21 12.68 9.14
C SER A 75 17.64 14.02 8.53
N LYS A 76 17.26 15.15 9.18
CA LYS A 76 17.67 16.47 8.73
C LYS A 76 19.19 16.66 8.82
N ALA A 77 19.83 16.16 9.87
CA ALA A 77 21.30 16.25 10.02
C ALA A 77 22.02 15.49 8.90
N ILE A 78 21.57 14.25 8.60
CA ILE A 78 22.14 13.45 7.51
C ILE A 78 21.95 14.11 6.15
N SER A 79 20.82 14.78 5.90
CA SER A 79 20.56 15.48 4.63
C SER A 79 21.60 16.57 4.31
N TYR A 80 22.19 17.20 5.33
CA TYR A 80 23.24 18.23 5.20
C TYR A 80 24.67 17.68 5.15
N CYS A 81 24.85 16.37 5.37
CA CYS A 81 26.16 15.75 5.27
C CYS A 81 26.63 15.58 3.82
N ASP A 82 27.95 15.49 3.65
CA ASP A 82 28.59 15.11 2.39
C ASP A 82 28.60 13.57 2.26
N ASP A 83 29.33 13.03 1.31
CA ASP A 83 29.35 11.59 0.95
C ASP A 83 29.67 10.63 2.10
N THR A 84 30.39 11.12 3.11
CA THR A 84 30.85 10.32 4.26
C THR A 84 30.45 10.97 5.57
N VAL A 85 29.92 10.19 6.48
CA VAL A 85 29.43 10.61 7.80
C VAL A 85 30.14 9.77 8.86
N GLU A 86 30.79 10.43 9.83
CA GLU A 86 31.35 9.79 11.02
C GLU A 86 30.33 9.90 12.16
N LEU A 87 29.94 8.75 12.72
CA LEU A 87 29.05 8.64 13.87
C LEU A 87 29.86 8.21 15.09
N THR A 88 29.79 8.99 16.16
CA THR A 88 30.40 8.66 17.45
C THR A 88 29.43 9.01 18.58
N THR A 89 29.57 8.37 19.74
CA THR A 89 28.72 8.60 20.90
C THR A 89 29.51 9.14 22.06
N THR A 90 28.89 10.00 22.85
CA THR A 90 29.30 10.36 24.21
C THR A 90 28.29 9.77 25.18
N ALA A 91 28.43 10.03 26.46
CA ALA A 91 27.47 9.54 27.47
C ALA A 91 26.04 10.03 27.24
N ASP A 92 25.86 11.22 26.65
CA ASP A 92 24.59 11.93 26.53
C ASP A 92 24.20 12.29 25.07
N SER A 93 25.04 11.97 24.08
CA SER A 93 24.85 12.48 22.74
C SER A 93 25.44 11.62 21.66
N LEU A 94 24.74 11.61 20.52
CA LEU A 94 25.25 11.16 19.22
C LEU A 94 25.93 12.36 18.53
N LEU A 95 27.17 12.19 18.13
CA LEU A 95 27.92 13.15 17.34
C LEU A 95 27.90 12.70 15.86
N ILE A 96 27.45 13.59 15.01
CA ILE A 96 27.40 13.41 13.56
C ILE A 96 28.45 14.37 12.98
N LYS A 97 29.53 13.83 12.45
CA LYS A 97 30.65 14.61 11.90
C LYS A 97 30.78 14.38 10.41
N ASN A 98 30.98 15.46 9.69
CA ASN A 98 31.29 15.48 8.28
C ASN A 98 32.40 16.49 7.99
N ALA A 99 32.75 16.71 6.72
CA ALA A 99 33.77 17.69 6.32
C ALA A 99 33.46 19.13 6.73
N LYS A 100 32.20 19.50 6.98
CA LYS A 100 31.72 20.85 7.31
C LYS A 100 31.70 21.11 8.81
N GLY A 101 31.70 20.07 9.65
CA GLY A 101 31.63 20.24 11.09
C GLY A 101 31.07 19.05 11.84
N THR A 102 30.72 19.29 13.11
CA THR A 102 30.15 18.27 13.99
C THR A 102 28.82 18.79 14.55
N LEU A 103 27.77 17.98 14.37
CA LEU A 103 26.48 18.19 15.01
C LEU A 103 26.34 17.25 16.20
N LYS A 104 25.74 17.74 17.28
CA LYS A 104 25.47 16.99 18.50
C LYS A 104 23.96 16.81 18.64
N LEU A 105 23.48 15.56 18.68
CA LEU A 105 22.09 15.23 18.98
C LEU A 105 22.01 14.57 20.35
N PRO A 106 21.10 15.01 21.25
CA PRO A 106 20.88 14.34 22.52
C PRO A 106 20.45 12.89 22.31
N ILE A 107 21.01 11.98 23.08
CA ILE A 107 20.51 10.63 23.22
C ILE A 107 19.26 10.73 24.09
N LEU A 108 18.16 10.20 23.60
CA LEU A 108 16.93 10.12 24.35
C LEU A 108 17.04 8.92 25.29
N VAL A 109 17.03 9.19 26.59
CA VAL A 109 17.00 8.14 27.60
C VAL A 109 15.58 7.62 27.62
N ASP A 110 15.41 6.43 27.14
CA ASP A 110 14.14 5.74 27.17
C ASP A 110 14.21 4.64 28.23
N ASP A 111 13.34 4.69 29.22
CA ASP A 111 13.17 3.61 30.19
C ASP A 111 12.67 2.31 29.50
N LEU A 112 12.16 2.43 28.29
CA LEU A 112 11.80 1.33 27.42
C LEU A 112 12.97 0.80 26.60
N GLY A 113 14.11 1.45 26.61
CA GLY A 113 15.31 1.08 25.84
C GLY A 113 15.86 -0.33 26.10
N ASN A 114 15.47 -0.94 27.19
CA ASN A 114 15.75 -2.35 27.44
C ASN A 114 14.73 -3.32 26.81
N ASN A 115 13.55 -2.84 26.41
CA ASN A 115 12.57 -3.65 25.69
C ASN A 115 12.78 -3.61 24.18
N ALA A 116 13.55 -2.69 23.74
CA ALA A 116 14.11 -2.74 22.42
C ALA A 116 15.25 -3.77 22.38
N ALA A 117 15.02 -4.96 22.84
CA ALA A 117 15.57 -6.11 22.19
C ALA A 117 14.99 -6.01 20.77
N HIS A 118 15.54 -5.05 20.05
CA HIS A 118 15.32 -4.78 18.67
C HIS A 118 15.61 -6.11 18.01
N GLU A 119 14.55 -6.94 18.00
CA GLU A 119 14.59 -8.23 17.38
C GLU A 119 14.81 -7.94 15.91
N PHE A 120 16.09 -7.95 15.54
CA PHE A 120 16.43 -7.98 14.13
C PHE A 120 15.76 -9.18 13.54
N TYR A 121 15.30 -8.98 12.35
CA TYR A 121 14.86 -10.09 11.54
C TYR A 121 15.96 -11.17 11.52
N THR A 122 15.67 -12.27 12.14
CA THR A 122 16.47 -13.50 12.12
C THR A 122 15.72 -14.50 11.28
N LYS A 123 15.44 -14.35 10.03
CA LYS A 123 14.78 -15.33 9.10
C LYS A 123 14.14 -16.53 9.81
N THR A 124 13.43 -16.26 10.90
CA THR A 124 12.72 -17.26 11.71
C THR A 124 11.29 -17.33 11.26
N GLY A 125 10.75 -18.53 11.18
CA GLY A 125 9.37 -18.77 10.78
C GLY A 125 9.23 -19.45 9.42
N THR A 126 7.98 -19.65 9.01
CA THR A 126 7.66 -20.29 7.73
C THR A 126 7.57 -19.22 6.64
N GLN A 127 8.38 -19.35 5.60
CA GLN A 127 8.29 -18.47 4.45
C GLN A 127 6.98 -18.74 3.69
N LEU A 128 6.22 -17.68 3.45
CA LEU A 128 5.02 -17.73 2.61
C LEU A 128 5.41 -17.51 1.15
N VAL A 129 4.74 -18.20 0.25
CA VAL A 129 4.92 -17.96 -1.19
C VAL A 129 4.25 -16.63 -1.54
N VAL A 130 5.02 -15.72 -2.12
CA VAL A 130 4.55 -14.40 -2.55
C VAL A 130 4.61 -14.32 -4.07
N SER A 131 3.55 -13.83 -4.67
CA SER A 131 3.41 -13.70 -6.13
C SER A 131 2.58 -12.46 -6.50
N HIS A 132 2.60 -12.08 -7.77
CA HIS A 132 1.71 -11.05 -8.34
C HIS A 132 1.69 -9.69 -7.60
N LEU A 133 2.78 -9.31 -6.92
CA LEU A 133 2.86 -8.02 -6.19
C LEU A 133 2.62 -6.79 -7.08
N ASN A 134 2.83 -6.90 -8.39
CA ASN A 134 2.52 -5.87 -9.37
C ASN A 134 1.02 -5.52 -9.43
N GLN A 135 0.14 -6.40 -8.95
CA GLN A 135 -1.32 -6.17 -8.87
C GLN A 135 -1.74 -5.34 -7.65
N LEU A 136 -0.87 -5.21 -6.63
CA LEU A 136 -1.20 -4.52 -5.38
C LEU A 136 -1.79 -3.13 -5.58
N LYS A 137 -1.18 -2.32 -6.46
CA LYS A 137 -1.64 -0.95 -6.70
C LYS A 137 -3.08 -0.90 -7.20
N MET A 138 -3.45 -1.82 -8.08
CA MET A 138 -4.81 -1.89 -8.64
C MET A 138 -5.80 -2.37 -7.58
N LEU A 139 -5.46 -3.43 -6.84
CA LEU A 139 -6.28 -3.95 -5.75
C LEU A 139 -6.52 -2.89 -4.67
N CYS A 140 -5.48 -2.17 -4.26
CA CYS A 140 -5.56 -1.18 -3.19
C CYS A 140 -6.34 0.08 -3.55
N ASN A 141 -6.57 0.36 -4.83
CA ASN A 141 -7.42 1.47 -5.23
C ASN A 141 -8.87 1.34 -4.74
N THR A 142 -9.29 0.12 -4.39
CA THR A 142 -10.64 -0.16 -3.90
C THR A 142 -10.75 -0.08 -2.37
N LEU A 143 -9.63 -0.14 -1.64
CA LEU A 143 -9.67 -0.07 -0.17
C LEU A 143 -10.15 1.30 0.31
N SER A 144 -11.05 1.29 1.29
CA SER A 144 -11.50 2.50 1.96
C SER A 144 -10.40 3.05 2.88
N LYS A 145 -10.28 4.38 2.93
CA LYS A 145 -9.38 5.08 3.87
C LYS A 145 -10.09 5.54 5.14
N THR A 146 -11.41 5.53 5.16
CA THR A 146 -12.22 6.20 6.17
C THR A 146 -13.23 5.31 6.88
N MET A 147 -13.44 4.07 6.40
CA MET A 147 -14.45 3.17 6.97
C MET A 147 -13.94 2.45 8.23
N ASP A 148 -14.86 2.10 9.11
CA ASP A 148 -14.56 1.41 10.38
C ASP A 148 -14.44 -0.10 10.22
N SER A 149 -14.99 -0.67 9.15
CA SER A 149 -14.93 -2.11 8.87
C SER A 149 -13.52 -2.55 8.50
N ILE A 150 -13.06 -3.63 9.10
CA ILE A 150 -11.73 -4.22 8.79
C ILE A 150 -11.70 -4.77 7.36
N ALA A 151 -12.81 -5.34 6.89
CA ALA A 151 -12.92 -5.86 5.53
C ALA A 151 -12.62 -4.78 4.47
N GLU A 152 -13.09 -3.55 4.70
CA GLU A 152 -12.90 -2.44 3.78
C GLU A 152 -11.50 -1.80 3.83
N ARG A 153 -10.77 -2.06 4.92
CA ARG A 153 -9.44 -1.48 5.17
C ARG A 153 -8.30 -2.44 4.87
N CYS A 154 -8.61 -3.72 4.65
CA CYS A 154 -7.63 -4.78 4.42
C CYS A 154 -7.85 -5.46 3.07
N LEU A 155 -6.75 -5.84 2.46
CA LEU A 155 -6.74 -6.72 1.31
C LEU A 155 -6.72 -8.17 1.81
N TYR A 156 -7.72 -8.95 1.43
CA TYR A 156 -7.71 -10.40 1.61
C TYR A 156 -6.92 -11.08 0.50
N THR A 157 -6.13 -12.09 0.84
CA THR A 157 -5.49 -12.98 -0.13
C THR A 157 -5.39 -14.39 0.42
N ASP A 158 -5.52 -15.38 -0.46
CA ASP A 158 -5.31 -16.80 -0.18
C ASP A 158 -4.61 -17.49 -1.35
N SER A 159 -4.62 -18.83 -1.39
CA SER A 159 -3.99 -19.60 -2.49
C SER A 159 -4.71 -19.49 -3.83
N GLU A 160 -5.93 -18.95 -3.88
CA GLU A 160 -6.76 -18.91 -5.09
C GLU A 160 -6.84 -17.50 -5.67
N CYS A 161 -7.00 -16.48 -4.81
CA CYS A 161 -7.32 -15.13 -5.25
C CYS A 161 -6.98 -14.08 -4.20
N SER A 162 -7.12 -12.83 -4.61
CA SER A 162 -7.07 -11.65 -3.72
C SER A 162 -8.30 -10.79 -3.93
N PHE A 163 -8.81 -10.21 -2.84
CA PHE A 163 -9.96 -9.31 -2.86
C PHE A 163 -9.72 -8.05 -2.04
N ALA A 164 -10.16 -6.93 -2.59
CA ALA A 164 -10.30 -5.66 -1.89
C ALA A 164 -11.71 -5.10 -2.12
N THR A 165 -12.31 -4.49 -1.10
CA THR A 165 -13.65 -3.91 -1.20
C THR A 165 -13.76 -2.66 -0.31
N ASP A 166 -14.68 -1.75 -0.70
CA ASP A 166 -15.19 -0.65 0.12
C ASP A 166 -16.71 -0.73 0.29
N GLU A 167 -17.26 -1.96 0.26
CA GLU A 167 -18.68 -2.35 0.27
C GLU A 167 -19.41 -2.13 -1.07
N VAL A 168 -19.10 -1.07 -1.79
CA VAL A 168 -19.76 -0.71 -3.07
C VAL A 168 -18.94 -1.19 -4.25
N ASN A 169 -17.63 -1.05 -4.15
CA ASN A 169 -16.68 -1.38 -5.20
C ASN A 169 -15.85 -2.60 -4.79
N ILE A 170 -15.51 -3.45 -5.75
CA ILE A 170 -14.78 -4.68 -5.49
C ILE A 170 -13.65 -4.81 -6.49
N SER A 171 -12.46 -5.17 -6.02
CA SER A 171 -11.35 -5.60 -6.88
C SER A 171 -10.99 -7.04 -6.59
N LYS A 172 -10.83 -7.84 -7.65
CA LYS A 172 -10.41 -9.23 -7.61
C LYS A 172 -9.15 -9.40 -8.44
N GLY A 173 -8.14 -10.01 -7.87
CA GLY A 173 -6.87 -10.35 -8.53
C GLY A 173 -6.43 -11.77 -8.23
N ASP A 174 -5.26 -12.12 -8.77
CA ASP A 174 -4.60 -13.39 -8.49
C ASP A 174 -4.14 -13.45 -7.02
N SER A 175 -3.83 -14.66 -6.57
CA SER A 175 -3.23 -14.90 -5.26
C SER A 175 -1.94 -14.09 -5.08
N LEU A 176 -1.85 -13.30 -4.03
CA LEU A 176 -0.61 -12.61 -3.63
C LEU A 176 0.21 -13.45 -2.67
N VAL A 177 -0.46 -14.20 -1.79
CA VAL A 177 0.18 -15.06 -0.78
C VAL A 177 -0.59 -16.37 -0.67
N SER A 178 0.13 -17.48 -0.64
CA SER A 178 -0.45 -18.83 -0.67
C SER A 178 -1.27 -19.23 0.56
N THR A 179 -1.23 -18.46 1.63
CA THR A 179 -1.95 -18.71 2.89
C THR A 179 -2.98 -17.60 3.10
N PRO A 180 -4.20 -17.90 3.61
CA PRO A 180 -5.18 -16.88 3.92
C PRO A 180 -4.62 -15.84 4.88
N ILE A 181 -4.51 -14.59 4.45
CA ILE A 181 -4.11 -13.45 5.27
C ILE A 181 -4.87 -12.18 4.90
N LEU A 182 -4.99 -11.28 5.87
CA LEU A 182 -5.43 -9.90 5.67
C LEU A 182 -4.20 -9.00 5.68
N LEU A 183 -3.97 -8.29 4.57
CA LEU A 183 -2.91 -7.31 4.44
C LEU A 183 -3.46 -5.92 4.81
N SER A 184 -2.95 -5.34 5.88
CA SER A 184 -3.28 -3.97 6.27
C SER A 184 -2.66 -2.94 5.31
N ALA A 185 -3.13 -1.70 5.36
CA ALA A 185 -2.60 -0.62 4.52
C ALA A 185 -1.07 -0.42 4.68
N ARG A 186 -0.52 -0.65 5.88
CA ARG A 186 0.93 -0.57 6.13
C ARG A 186 1.70 -1.74 5.49
N MET A 187 1.18 -2.97 5.61
CA MET A 187 1.75 -4.14 4.93
C MET A 187 1.79 -3.93 3.42
N ILE A 188 0.69 -3.43 2.87
CA ILE A 188 0.54 -3.10 1.44
C ILE A 188 1.54 -2.01 1.03
N SER A 189 1.67 -0.95 1.83
CA SER A 189 2.64 0.14 1.58
C SER A 189 4.07 -0.39 1.53
N TYR A 190 4.43 -1.28 2.46
CA TYR A 190 5.75 -1.92 2.45
C TYR A 190 5.97 -2.76 1.20
N CYS A 191 5.01 -3.62 0.83
CA CYS A 191 5.09 -4.41 -0.40
C CYS A 191 5.16 -3.55 -1.67
N ALA A 192 4.49 -2.42 -1.71
CA ALA A 192 4.51 -1.52 -2.86
C ALA A 192 5.86 -0.81 -3.06
N LYS A 193 6.64 -0.66 -1.98
CA LYS A 193 7.96 -0.03 -2.01
C LYS A 193 9.10 -1.00 -2.34
N HIS A 194 8.88 -2.30 -2.09
CA HIS A 194 9.91 -3.32 -2.19
C HIS A 194 9.45 -4.46 -3.10
N ALA A 195 9.99 -4.49 -4.30
CA ALA A 195 9.58 -5.48 -5.31
C ALA A 195 9.98 -6.93 -4.98
N ASP A 196 10.98 -7.10 -4.11
CA ASP A 196 11.57 -8.39 -3.71
C ASP A 196 11.08 -8.89 -2.34
N VAL A 197 9.94 -8.39 -1.87
CA VAL A 197 9.42 -8.74 -0.54
C VAL A 197 9.25 -10.24 -0.37
N GLN A 198 9.85 -10.73 0.71
CA GLN A 198 9.62 -12.06 1.26
C GLN A 198 8.81 -11.92 2.54
N ILE A 199 7.80 -12.76 2.73
CA ILE A 199 6.95 -12.76 3.91
C ILE A 199 7.21 -14.04 4.70
N PHE A 200 7.43 -13.89 6.02
CA PHE A 200 7.63 -15.01 6.92
C PHE A 200 6.59 -14.97 8.04
N ASP A 201 5.96 -16.12 8.26
CA ASP A 201 5.11 -16.34 9.41
C ASP A 201 5.96 -16.73 10.62
N ALA A 202 6.12 -15.80 11.56
CA ALA A 202 7.00 -15.95 12.73
C ALA A 202 6.26 -16.47 13.97
N GLY A 203 5.12 -17.13 13.81
CA GLY A 203 4.35 -17.71 14.92
C GLY A 203 3.04 -16.96 15.17
N ALA A 204 2.55 -16.96 16.42
CA ALA A 204 1.21 -16.50 16.73
C ALA A 204 0.99 -14.99 16.49
N ASP A 205 2.02 -14.16 16.70
CA ASP A 205 1.80 -12.73 16.90
C ASP A 205 2.22 -11.85 15.73
N TYR A 206 3.16 -12.30 14.88
CA TYR A 206 3.79 -11.43 13.90
C TYR A 206 4.03 -12.08 12.54
N PHE A 207 4.02 -11.23 11.49
CA PHE A 207 4.65 -11.46 10.21
C PHE A 207 5.92 -10.64 10.08
N TRP A 208 6.95 -11.19 9.43
CA TRP A 208 8.10 -10.45 8.95
C TRP A 208 8.02 -10.26 7.45
N PHE A 209 8.17 -9.04 7.01
CA PHE A 209 8.28 -8.64 5.61
C PHE A 209 9.71 -8.18 5.38
N VAL A 210 10.40 -8.79 4.46
CA VAL A 210 11.84 -8.57 4.25
C VAL A 210 12.11 -8.28 2.79
N SER A 211 12.93 -7.26 2.54
CA SER A 211 13.54 -6.97 1.25
C SER A 211 15.05 -7.16 1.38
N GLU A 212 15.60 -8.14 0.68
CA GLU A 212 17.06 -8.37 0.68
C GLU A 212 17.77 -7.32 -0.17
N GLU A 213 17.16 -6.85 -1.24
CA GLU A 213 17.71 -5.83 -2.13
C GLU A 213 17.99 -4.51 -1.37
N THR A 214 17.06 -4.07 -0.56
CA THR A 214 17.21 -2.84 0.24
C THR A 214 17.82 -3.09 1.63
N GLY A 215 17.96 -4.36 2.05
CA GLY A 215 18.40 -4.73 3.39
C GLY A 215 17.44 -4.24 4.47
N SER A 216 16.15 -4.15 4.17
CA SER A 216 15.13 -3.68 5.10
C SER A 216 14.20 -4.82 5.53
N ALA A 217 13.62 -4.66 6.72
CA ALA A 217 12.59 -5.55 7.22
C ALA A 217 11.54 -4.76 7.99
N ALA A 218 10.30 -5.26 7.98
CA ALA A 218 9.23 -4.76 8.82
C ALA A 218 8.55 -5.93 9.53
N ARG A 219 8.27 -5.76 10.83
CA ARG A 219 7.51 -6.69 11.63
C ARG A 219 6.11 -6.15 11.82
N PHE A 220 5.11 -6.89 11.39
CA PHE A 220 3.71 -6.52 11.49
C PHE A 220 2.96 -7.42 12.45
N SER A 221 2.16 -6.83 13.34
CA SER A 221 1.25 -7.57 14.21
C SER A 221 0.21 -8.32 13.40
N LYS A 222 -0.18 -9.51 13.88
CA LYS A 222 -1.25 -10.34 13.30
C LYS A 222 -2.65 -9.99 13.80
N VAL A 223 -2.84 -8.86 14.48
CA VAL A 223 -4.12 -8.45 15.07
C VAL A 223 -5.30 -8.51 14.07
N PHE A 224 -5.07 -8.24 12.80
CA PHE A 224 -6.11 -8.31 11.77
C PHE A 224 -6.46 -9.74 11.33
N GLN A 225 -5.63 -10.74 11.63
CA GLN A 225 -5.86 -12.11 11.16
C GLN A 225 -7.06 -12.78 11.84
N ASP A 226 -7.43 -12.34 13.03
CA ASP A 226 -8.62 -12.84 13.76
C ASP A 226 -9.92 -12.49 13.02
N PHE A 227 -9.88 -11.56 12.08
CA PHE A 227 -11.04 -11.15 11.28
C PHE A 227 -11.15 -11.88 9.93
N ILE A 228 -10.22 -12.76 9.57
CA ILE A 228 -10.33 -13.58 8.36
C ILE A 228 -11.68 -14.32 8.27
N PRO A 229 -12.20 -14.97 9.34
CA PRO A 229 -13.47 -15.66 9.26
C PRO A 229 -14.69 -14.74 9.04
N GLN A 230 -14.53 -13.43 9.28
CA GLN A 230 -15.58 -12.42 9.14
C GLN A 230 -15.48 -11.69 7.79
N PHE A 231 -14.40 -11.90 7.03
CA PHE A 231 -14.24 -11.30 5.70
C PHE A 231 -15.31 -11.87 4.75
N PRO A 232 -16.06 -11.05 4.01
CA PRO A 232 -17.23 -11.48 3.24
C PRO A 232 -16.83 -12.18 1.92
N LEU A 233 -15.88 -13.13 1.98
CA LEU A 233 -15.27 -13.76 0.82
C LEU A 233 -16.28 -14.44 -0.10
N ASP A 234 -17.23 -15.19 0.47
CA ASP A 234 -18.24 -15.93 -0.31
C ASP A 234 -19.16 -14.98 -1.08
N SER A 235 -19.57 -13.88 -0.44
CA SER A 235 -20.37 -12.84 -1.10
C SER A 235 -19.60 -12.18 -2.23
N LEU A 236 -18.33 -11.84 -1.99
CA LEU A 236 -17.48 -11.23 -3.02
C LEU A 236 -17.20 -12.18 -4.19
N LYS A 237 -17.01 -13.47 -3.94
CA LYS A 237 -16.89 -14.49 -4.98
C LYS A 237 -18.19 -14.63 -5.79
N ALA A 238 -19.35 -14.56 -5.14
CA ALA A 238 -20.65 -14.67 -5.79
C ALA A 238 -20.91 -13.51 -6.74
N GLU A 239 -20.50 -12.28 -6.44
CA GLU A 239 -20.63 -11.10 -7.30
C GLU A 239 -19.95 -11.31 -8.68
N PHE A 240 -18.76 -11.91 -8.70
CA PHE A 240 -18.05 -12.22 -9.95
C PHE A 240 -18.50 -13.53 -10.61
N ALA A 241 -19.38 -14.30 -9.97
CA ALA A 241 -19.97 -15.49 -10.55
C ALA A 241 -21.29 -15.20 -11.29
N ASN A 242 -21.83 -13.98 -11.18
CA ASN A 242 -23.01 -13.55 -11.90
C ASN A 242 -22.77 -13.50 -13.40
N ASP A 243 -23.86 -13.69 -14.19
CA ASP A 243 -23.77 -13.66 -15.64
C ASP A 243 -23.46 -12.24 -16.15
N ILE A 244 -22.45 -12.13 -17.01
CA ILE A 244 -22.16 -10.92 -17.75
C ILE A 244 -23.29 -10.71 -18.78
N GLN A 245 -24.03 -9.61 -18.65
CA GLN A 245 -25.13 -9.26 -19.55
C GLN A 245 -24.61 -8.67 -20.84
N HIS A 246 -23.69 -7.71 -20.76
CA HIS A 246 -23.05 -7.08 -21.91
C HIS A 246 -21.55 -6.95 -21.68
N SER A 247 -20.79 -6.88 -22.77
CA SER A 247 -19.35 -6.67 -22.72
C SER A 247 -18.90 -5.86 -23.92
N VAL A 248 -18.07 -4.85 -23.67
CA VAL A 248 -17.51 -3.97 -24.70
C VAL A 248 -16.03 -3.73 -24.46
N THR A 249 -15.27 -3.49 -25.52
CA THR A 249 -13.90 -2.99 -25.40
C THR A 249 -13.84 -1.52 -25.73
N VAL A 250 -13.10 -0.76 -24.91
CA VAL A 250 -12.91 0.69 -25.04
C VAL A 250 -11.46 1.08 -24.81
N ASP A 251 -11.05 2.21 -25.35
CA ASP A 251 -9.83 2.89 -24.93
C ASP A 251 -10.06 3.53 -23.56
N MET A 252 -9.37 3.06 -22.53
CA MET A 252 -9.58 3.50 -21.14
C MET A 252 -9.30 4.98 -20.95
N LYS A 253 -8.30 5.52 -21.62
CA LYS A 253 -7.99 6.95 -21.55
C LYS A 253 -9.15 7.80 -22.06
N SER A 254 -9.76 7.39 -23.18
CA SER A 254 -10.93 8.08 -23.75
C SER A 254 -12.13 7.96 -22.82
N PHE A 255 -12.36 6.80 -22.23
CA PHE A 255 -13.44 6.57 -21.26
C PHE A 255 -13.27 7.47 -20.02
N LEU A 256 -12.11 7.46 -19.38
CA LEU A 256 -11.83 8.25 -18.18
C LEU A 256 -11.87 9.76 -18.46
N ASN A 257 -11.34 10.22 -19.59
CA ASN A 257 -11.42 11.63 -19.98
C ASN A 257 -12.88 12.09 -20.13
N SER A 258 -13.73 11.25 -20.72
CA SER A 258 -15.16 11.53 -20.87
C SER A 258 -15.86 11.55 -19.52
N MET A 259 -15.55 10.60 -18.61
CA MET A 259 -16.07 10.62 -17.24
C MET A 259 -15.64 11.88 -16.46
N GLN A 260 -14.37 12.29 -16.58
CA GLN A 260 -13.84 13.51 -15.96
C GLN A 260 -14.54 14.77 -16.52
N PHE A 261 -14.77 14.81 -17.82
CA PHE A 261 -15.49 15.92 -18.44
C PHE A 261 -16.94 16.01 -17.92
N LEU A 262 -17.65 14.89 -17.82
CA LEU A 262 -19.01 14.85 -17.32
C LEU A 262 -19.08 15.10 -15.82
N ALA A 263 -18.04 14.77 -15.05
CA ALA A 263 -17.96 15.09 -13.62
C ALA A 263 -17.99 16.60 -13.32
N ILE A 264 -17.70 17.47 -14.32
CA ILE A 264 -17.82 18.93 -14.16
C ILE A 264 -19.28 19.37 -13.99
N VAL A 265 -20.20 18.63 -14.60
CA VAL A 265 -21.66 18.95 -14.58
C VAL A 265 -22.43 18.03 -13.64
N ALA A 266 -21.84 16.90 -13.24
CA ALA A 266 -22.39 16.03 -12.21
C ALA A 266 -22.23 16.68 -10.84
N ASP A 267 -23.22 16.51 -9.97
CA ASP A 267 -23.22 17.04 -8.61
C ASP A 267 -23.73 16.02 -7.58
N SER A 268 -23.62 16.37 -6.31
CA SER A 268 -24.07 15.51 -5.22
C SER A 268 -25.60 15.35 -5.12
N ALA A 269 -26.38 16.16 -5.84
CA ALA A 269 -27.83 16.03 -5.83
C ALA A 269 -28.30 14.87 -6.72
N ASN A 270 -27.46 14.42 -7.64
CA ASN A 270 -27.70 13.26 -8.49
C ASN A 270 -26.62 12.16 -8.31
N ASP A 271 -25.99 12.09 -7.13
CA ASP A 271 -24.98 11.08 -6.75
C ASP A 271 -23.81 10.99 -7.74
N TYR A 272 -23.45 12.11 -8.39
CA TYR A 272 -22.45 12.15 -9.47
C TYR A 272 -22.73 11.15 -10.60
N SER A 273 -24.03 10.86 -10.84
CA SER A 273 -24.49 9.86 -11.80
C SER A 273 -24.18 10.26 -13.24
N VAL A 274 -23.60 9.31 -13.97
CA VAL A 274 -23.42 9.35 -15.42
C VAL A 274 -24.08 8.12 -16.00
N THR A 275 -24.98 8.33 -16.95
CA THR A 275 -25.56 7.24 -17.75
C THR A 275 -24.52 6.76 -18.77
N VAL A 276 -24.20 5.48 -18.75
CA VAL A 276 -23.37 4.79 -19.75
C VAL A 276 -24.29 3.89 -20.57
N SER A 277 -24.36 4.09 -21.87
CA SER A 277 -25.25 3.34 -22.75
C SER A 277 -24.59 2.95 -24.06
N GLN A 278 -25.08 1.88 -24.66
CA GLN A 278 -24.72 1.47 -26.01
C GLN A 278 -25.99 1.29 -26.84
N GLU A 279 -26.17 2.12 -27.87
CA GLU A 279 -27.26 2.00 -28.82
C GLU A 279 -26.82 1.28 -30.08
N THR A 280 -25.55 1.44 -30.47
CA THR A 280 -24.92 0.79 -31.63
C THR A 280 -23.66 0.04 -31.20
N PRO A 281 -23.28 -1.06 -31.90
CA PRO A 281 -22.15 -1.89 -31.48
C PRO A 281 -20.78 -1.20 -31.47
N ASP A 282 -20.65 -0.03 -32.09
CA ASP A 282 -19.40 0.67 -32.34
C ASP A 282 -19.22 1.92 -31.45
N LYS A 283 -20.23 2.27 -30.62
CA LYS A 283 -20.18 3.47 -29.79
C LYS A 283 -20.78 3.28 -28.41
N LEU A 284 -20.07 3.79 -27.38
CA LEU A 284 -20.64 4.09 -26.07
C LEU A 284 -21.04 5.57 -26.00
N ILE A 285 -22.18 5.82 -25.41
CA ILE A 285 -22.70 7.14 -25.12
C ILE A 285 -22.69 7.33 -23.60
N LEU A 286 -21.97 8.36 -23.15
CA LEU A 286 -21.91 8.77 -21.75
C LEU A 286 -22.69 10.08 -21.63
N LYS A 287 -23.65 10.14 -20.70
CA LYS A 287 -24.55 11.31 -20.55
C LYS A 287 -24.68 11.73 -19.07
N CYS A 288 -24.61 13.03 -18.84
CA CYS A 288 -24.96 13.65 -17.57
C CYS A 288 -25.69 14.96 -17.87
N ALA A 289 -26.92 15.10 -17.39
CA ALA A 289 -27.82 16.21 -17.73
C ALA A 289 -27.93 16.39 -19.27
N ASP A 290 -27.65 17.59 -19.78
CA ASP A 290 -27.64 17.88 -21.22
C ASP A 290 -26.32 17.63 -21.91
N SER A 291 -25.30 17.19 -21.15
CA SER A 291 -23.95 16.92 -21.67
C SER A 291 -23.81 15.48 -22.13
N VAL A 292 -23.28 15.29 -23.34
CA VAL A 292 -23.11 13.98 -23.97
C VAL A 292 -21.68 13.84 -24.47
N GLN A 293 -21.09 12.67 -24.25
CA GLN A 293 -19.83 12.25 -24.82
C GLN A 293 -20.03 10.93 -25.58
N GLU A 294 -19.46 10.83 -26.77
CA GLU A 294 -19.44 9.59 -27.53
C GLU A 294 -18.01 9.06 -27.62
N ILE A 295 -17.82 7.79 -27.32
CA ILE A 295 -16.52 7.14 -27.44
C ILE A 295 -16.65 5.88 -28.31
N PRO A 296 -15.66 5.61 -29.16
CA PRO A 296 -15.63 4.38 -29.93
C PRO A 296 -15.53 3.16 -29.00
N CYS A 297 -16.26 2.10 -29.33
CA CYS A 297 -16.17 0.82 -28.65
C CYS A 297 -16.32 -0.34 -29.64
N THR A 298 -16.07 -1.55 -29.18
CA THR A 298 -16.40 -2.77 -29.90
C THR A 298 -17.20 -3.69 -28.98
N SER A 299 -18.40 -4.09 -29.40
CA SER A 299 -19.21 -5.06 -28.68
C SER A 299 -18.54 -6.43 -28.69
N VAL A 300 -18.45 -7.07 -27.51
CA VAL A 300 -17.86 -8.39 -27.31
C VAL A 300 -18.94 -9.43 -26.97
N LYS A 301 -19.92 -9.03 -26.13
CA LYS A 301 -20.99 -9.90 -25.66
C LYS A 301 -22.28 -9.11 -25.49
N GLY A 302 -23.41 -9.74 -25.67
CA GLY A 302 -24.77 -9.18 -25.55
C GLY A 302 -25.26 -8.57 -26.84
N GLU A 303 -26.56 -8.74 -27.10
CA GLU A 303 -27.25 -8.18 -28.27
C GLU A 303 -28.25 -7.10 -27.79
N GLY A 304 -28.41 -6.06 -28.61
CA GLY A 304 -29.34 -4.97 -28.36
C GLY A 304 -28.78 -3.83 -27.48
N PRO A 305 -29.58 -2.75 -27.38
CA PRO A 305 -29.19 -1.58 -26.59
C PRO A 305 -29.24 -1.88 -25.10
N TRP A 306 -28.33 -1.27 -24.36
CA TRP A 306 -28.31 -1.30 -22.90
C TRP A 306 -27.96 0.08 -22.32
N SER A 307 -28.31 0.29 -21.05
CA SER A 307 -28.05 1.52 -20.33
C SER A 307 -27.91 1.22 -18.84
N ILE A 308 -26.91 1.84 -18.20
CA ILE A 308 -26.63 1.76 -16.77
C ILE A 308 -26.28 3.13 -16.24
N GLU A 309 -26.41 3.31 -14.93
CA GLU A 309 -25.97 4.53 -14.24
C GLU A 309 -24.81 4.22 -13.31
N VAL A 310 -23.75 5.01 -13.38
CA VAL A 310 -22.52 4.83 -12.60
C VAL A 310 -22.09 6.16 -11.97
N ASP A 311 -21.51 6.09 -10.77
CA ASP A 311 -20.82 7.22 -10.16
C ASP A 311 -19.51 7.51 -10.91
N CYS A 312 -19.44 8.69 -11.55
CA CYS A 312 -18.27 9.09 -12.35
C CYS A 312 -17.01 9.30 -11.50
N LEU A 313 -17.12 9.64 -10.21
CA LEU A 313 -15.98 9.79 -9.31
C LEU A 313 -15.40 8.43 -8.96
N SER A 314 -16.26 7.46 -8.65
CA SER A 314 -15.85 6.06 -8.44
C SER A 314 -15.19 5.49 -9.70
N ALA A 315 -15.80 5.64 -10.87
CA ALA A 315 -15.23 5.20 -12.14
C ALA A 315 -13.83 5.79 -12.38
N ASN A 316 -13.69 7.11 -12.22
CA ASN A 316 -12.40 7.79 -12.40
C ASN A 316 -11.33 7.31 -11.42
N SER A 317 -11.67 7.12 -10.14
CA SER A 317 -10.70 6.72 -9.12
C SER A 317 -10.32 5.25 -9.24
N ARG A 318 -11.30 4.36 -9.45
CA ARG A 318 -11.10 2.90 -9.44
C ARG A 318 -10.47 2.39 -10.75
N PHE A 319 -10.83 2.98 -11.88
CA PHE A 319 -10.30 2.56 -13.18
C PHE A 319 -9.02 3.31 -13.60
N ALA A 320 -8.54 4.27 -12.82
CA ALA A 320 -7.34 5.06 -13.14
C ALA A 320 -6.05 4.25 -13.32
N ALA A 321 -6.00 3.02 -12.81
CA ALA A 321 -4.83 2.16 -12.94
C ALA A 321 -4.80 1.33 -14.23
N TYR A 322 -5.87 1.35 -15.02
CA TYR A 322 -5.95 0.66 -16.30
C TYR A 322 -5.48 1.57 -17.44
N ASP A 323 -4.89 0.99 -18.47
CA ASP A 323 -4.38 1.72 -19.63
C ASP A 323 -4.64 0.93 -20.93
N GLY A 324 -4.65 1.65 -22.05
CA GLY A 324 -4.89 1.09 -23.36
C GLY A 324 -6.33 0.61 -23.58
N VAL A 325 -6.48 -0.40 -24.43
CA VAL A 325 -7.79 -1.01 -24.75
C VAL A 325 -8.12 -2.05 -23.70
N VAL A 326 -9.23 -1.86 -23.01
CA VAL A 326 -9.72 -2.73 -21.93
C VAL A 326 -11.13 -3.21 -22.22
N GLN A 327 -11.51 -4.31 -21.57
CA GLN A 327 -12.87 -4.82 -21.60
C GLN A 327 -13.65 -4.28 -20.40
N LEU A 328 -14.85 -3.77 -20.67
CA LEU A 328 -15.85 -3.41 -19.66
C LEU A 328 -16.97 -4.44 -19.71
N ASP A 329 -17.22 -5.10 -18.60
CA ASP A 329 -18.30 -6.07 -18.42
C ASP A 329 -19.42 -5.45 -17.59
N VAL A 330 -20.65 -5.57 -18.09
CA VAL A 330 -21.87 -5.09 -17.44
C VAL A 330 -22.56 -6.28 -16.79
N TYR A 331 -22.72 -6.23 -15.49
CA TYR A 331 -23.52 -7.15 -14.68
C TYR A 331 -24.84 -6.48 -14.28
N GLU A 332 -25.71 -7.19 -13.59
CA GLU A 332 -26.99 -6.66 -13.12
C GLU A 332 -26.82 -5.44 -12.18
N SER A 333 -25.82 -5.47 -11.32
CA SER A 333 -25.57 -4.46 -10.28
C SER A 333 -24.22 -3.77 -10.38
N GLN A 334 -23.41 -4.09 -11.39
CA GLN A 334 -22.00 -3.63 -11.44
C GLN A 334 -21.54 -3.38 -12.89
N LEU A 335 -20.61 -2.41 -13.01
CA LEU A 335 -19.74 -2.25 -14.19
C LEU A 335 -18.33 -2.64 -13.81
N ALA A 336 -17.76 -3.64 -14.45
CA ALA A 336 -16.41 -4.12 -14.19
C ALA A 336 -15.44 -3.80 -15.32
N CYS A 337 -14.25 -3.33 -14.95
CA CYS A 337 -13.11 -3.22 -15.87
C CYS A 337 -12.21 -4.45 -15.70
N VAL A 338 -12.00 -5.17 -16.79
CA VAL A 338 -11.29 -6.46 -16.81
C VAL A 338 -9.84 -6.28 -17.26
N GLY A 339 -8.92 -6.76 -16.43
CA GLY A 339 -7.48 -6.71 -16.67
C GLY A 339 -6.74 -7.73 -15.80
N PRO A 340 -5.46 -7.48 -15.47
CA PRO A 340 -4.72 -8.31 -14.50
C PRO A 340 -5.40 -8.39 -13.13
N VAL A 341 -6.10 -7.33 -12.78
CA VAL A 341 -7.10 -7.27 -11.70
C VAL A 341 -8.43 -6.94 -12.36
N THR A 342 -9.52 -7.53 -11.91
CA THR A 342 -10.86 -7.09 -12.30
C THR A 342 -11.43 -6.20 -11.21
N THR A 343 -11.70 -4.95 -11.55
CA THR A 343 -12.29 -3.97 -10.62
C THR A 343 -13.71 -3.65 -11.06
N SER A 344 -14.68 -3.84 -10.17
CA SER A 344 -16.08 -3.46 -10.38
C SER A 344 -16.45 -2.24 -9.54
N ILE A 345 -17.37 -1.44 -10.07
CA ILE A 345 -18.06 -0.36 -9.38
C ILE A 345 -19.54 -0.67 -9.34
N GLY A 346 -20.20 -0.38 -8.21
CA GLY A 346 -21.65 -0.52 -8.05
C GLY A 346 -22.39 0.41 -9.01
N LEU A 347 -23.56 -0.04 -9.48
CA LEU A 347 -24.47 0.82 -10.25
C LEU A 347 -25.33 1.66 -9.30
N ILE A 348 -25.68 2.86 -9.74
CA ILE A 348 -26.68 3.70 -9.07
C ILE A 348 -28.04 3.13 -9.44
N ILE A 349 -28.84 2.74 -8.44
CA ILE A 349 -30.17 2.13 -8.60
C ILE A 349 -31.24 3.15 -8.26
#